data_343fb2574991583946e2507b820f4eef
#
_entry.id   343fb2574991583946e2507b820f4eef
#
_cell.length_a   1.000
_cell.length_b   1.000
_cell.length_c   1.000
_cell.angle_alpha   90.00
_cell.angle_beta   90.00
_cell.angle_gamma   90.00
#
_symmetry.space_group_name_H-M   'P 1'
#
loop_
_entity.id
_entity.type
_entity.pdbx_description
1 polymer ?
#
loop_
_entity_poly.entity_id
_entity_poly.type
_entity_poly.pdbx_seq_one_letter_code
_entity_poly.pdbx_strand_id
1 'polypeptide(L)'
;MIKKSKGLKAKFIDNTKFKISSFQEHLAEDASKIIPKMFKGIQKARRDYKNEIKDLPQEIKTAPEELWDEINQMAKSLGIDLIGFAPIDENLIFENDYIGAIELLYENGIVLGMEMDYDVINTAPNPPAGLESLRIYAELGEATNQLADFIRSKGYRAIACHPLGGPILYPAMAVKANMGEIGSQGLLITKKFGPRQRLSLISINAGPLPENKHEEFEISKFCEKCRRCVSFCPVNAILDEPVVNENGTITRIDSEKCFEYFYETTGCSVCIEKCPFHKVGYQVLFYRQI
;
A
#
# COMPACT_ATOMS: atom_id res chain seq x y z
N MET A 1 -20.80 7.35 -5.14
CA MET A 1 -20.03 6.75 -4.03
C MET A 1 -20.27 5.26 -3.97
N ILE A 2 -19.20 4.52 -3.77
CA ILE A 2 -19.24 3.06 -3.64
C ILE A 2 -19.35 2.72 -2.16
N LYS A 3 -20.43 2.01 -1.80
CA LYS A 3 -20.61 1.46 -0.46
C LYS A 3 -19.97 0.08 -0.40
N LYS A 4 -19.37 -0.27 0.74
CA LYS A 4 -18.96 -1.66 1.03
C LYS A 4 -20.10 -2.61 0.65
N SER A 5 -19.92 -3.34 -0.43
CA SER A 5 -20.74 -4.50 -0.75
C SER A 5 -20.02 -5.75 -0.23
N LYS A 6 -20.44 -6.95 -0.60
CA LYS A 6 -19.81 -8.21 -0.19
C LYS A 6 -18.33 -8.30 -0.68
N GLY A 7 -17.45 -7.51 -0.07
CA GLY A 7 -16.05 -7.35 -0.42
C GLY A 7 -15.14 -8.44 0.17
N LEU A 8 -13.86 -8.13 0.21
CA LEU A 8 -12.84 -9.00 0.81
C LEU A 8 -13.03 -9.11 2.33
N LYS A 9 -13.01 -10.33 2.84
CA LYS A 9 -12.94 -10.55 4.29
C LYS A 9 -11.49 -10.37 4.74
N ALA A 10 -11.21 -9.30 5.50
CA ALA A 10 -9.94 -9.20 6.20
C ALA A 10 -9.90 -10.25 7.31
N LYS A 11 -8.88 -11.11 7.32
CA LYS A 11 -8.59 -11.94 8.49
C LYS A 11 -7.96 -11.04 9.55
N PHE A 12 -8.64 -10.93 10.70
CA PHE A 12 -8.06 -10.29 11.87
C PHE A 12 -7.08 -11.26 12.52
N ILE A 13 -5.85 -10.80 12.69
CA ILE A 13 -4.86 -11.52 13.48
C ILE A 13 -5.02 -11.03 14.92
N ASP A 14 -5.29 -11.96 15.82
CA ASP A 14 -5.45 -11.66 17.25
C ASP A 14 -4.08 -11.31 17.87
N ASN A 15 -3.80 -10.02 17.96
CA ASN A 15 -2.54 -9.51 18.49
C ASN A 15 -2.35 -9.82 19.99
N THR A 16 -3.39 -10.22 20.71
CA THR A 16 -3.27 -10.56 22.14
C THR A 16 -2.48 -11.84 22.39
N LYS A 17 -2.31 -12.67 21.35
CA LYS A 17 -1.54 -13.90 21.41
C LYS A 17 -0.04 -13.69 21.33
N PHE A 18 0.43 -12.50 20.90
CA PHE A 18 1.84 -12.22 20.70
C PHE A 18 2.43 -11.49 21.91
N LYS A 19 3.56 -11.98 22.42
CA LYS A 19 4.29 -11.31 23.50
C LYS A 19 4.95 -10.04 22.98
N ILE A 20 4.48 -8.89 23.42
CA ILE A 20 4.98 -7.54 23.05
C ILE A 20 6.44 -7.31 23.51
N SER A 21 7.01 -8.17 24.36
CA SER A 21 8.27 -7.93 25.06
C SER A 21 9.48 -7.65 24.17
N SER A 22 9.63 -8.37 23.05
CA SER A 22 10.79 -8.18 22.17
C SER A 22 10.69 -6.92 21.28
N PHE A 23 9.49 -6.54 20.90
CA PHE A 23 9.26 -5.34 20.08
C PHE A 23 9.56 -4.03 20.83
N GLN A 24 9.24 -3.99 22.12
CA GLN A 24 9.41 -2.78 22.94
C GLN A 24 10.84 -2.57 23.42
N GLU A 25 11.60 -3.64 23.66
CA GLU A 25 12.94 -3.53 24.26
C GLU A 25 14.02 -3.07 23.26
N HIS A 26 13.89 -3.42 21.98
CA HIS A 26 14.91 -3.12 20.95
C HIS A 26 14.59 -1.90 20.07
N LEU A 27 13.36 -1.39 20.14
CA LEU A 27 12.88 -0.26 19.34
C LEU A 27 12.50 0.97 20.17
N ALA A 28 12.74 0.97 21.47
CA ALA A 28 12.11 1.89 22.41
C ALA A 28 12.24 3.37 22.04
N GLU A 29 13.38 3.81 21.51
CA GLU A 29 13.59 5.23 21.25
C GLU A 29 13.06 5.67 19.88
N ASP A 30 13.40 4.98 18.79
CA ASP A 30 13.01 5.40 17.44
C ASP A 30 11.54 5.09 17.15
N ALA A 31 11.04 3.93 17.59
CA ALA A 31 9.62 3.60 17.47
C ALA A 31 8.73 4.55 18.30
N SER A 32 9.20 5.02 19.44
CA SER A 32 8.47 5.99 20.28
C SER A 32 8.23 7.32 19.59
N LYS A 33 9.07 7.69 18.62
CA LYS A 33 8.91 8.92 17.80
C LYS A 33 8.03 8.69 16.59
N ILE A 34 8.08 7.49 15.97
CA ILE A 34 7.38 7.15 14.73
C ILE A 34 5.92 6.78 14.98
N ILE A 35 5.67 5.91 15.97
CA ILE A 35 4.33 5.37 16.24
C ILE A 35 3.29 6.47 16.54
N PRO A 36 3.56 7.48 17.38
CA PRO A 36 2.60 8.57 17.60
C PRO A 36 2.27 9.37 16.34
N LYS A 37 3.26 9.60 15.47
CA LYS A 37 3.03 10.29 14.18
C LYS A 37 2.10 9.47 13.30
N MET A 38 2.33 8.17 13.18
CA MET A 38 1.49 7.25 12.42
C MET A 38 0.04 7.25 12.93
N PHE A 39 -0.17 7.11 14.23
CA PHE A 39 -1.52 7.15 14.83
C PHE A 39 -2.20 8.50 14.66
N LYS A 40 -1.46 9.61 14.76
CA LYS A 40 -1.99 10.95 14.48
C LYS A 40 -2.48 11.06 13.03
N GLY A 41 -1.73 10.49 12.06
CA GLY A 41 -2.13 10.41 10.65
C GLY A 41 -3.43 9.63 10.46
N ILE A 42 -3.55 8.46 11.08
CA ILE A 42 -4.77 7.64 11.06
C ILE A 42 -5.97 8.39 11.67
N GLN A 43 -5.78 9.03 12.82
CA GLN A 43 -6.85 9.79 13.48
C GLN A 43 -7.30 10.98 12.65
N LYS A 44 -6.36 11.66 11.96
CA LYS A 44 -6.70 12.75 11.04
C LYS A 44 -7.56 12.23 9.87
N ALA A 45 -7.12 11.16 9.19
CA ALA A 45 -7.86 10.57 8.09
C ALA A 45 -9.31 10.19 8.49
N ARG A 46 -9.49 9.60 9.67
CA ARG A 46 -10.81 9.24 10.22
C ARG A 46 -11.69 10.46 10.53
N ARG A 47 -11.12 11.49 11.12
CA ARG A 47 -11.84 12.72 11.43
C ARG A 47 -12.30 13.41 10.15
N ASP A 48 -11.42 13.50 9.17
CA ASP A 48 -11.69 14.12 7.89
C ASP A 48 -12.76 13.33 7.12
N TYR A 49 -12.67 12.00 7.12
CA TYR A 49 -13.70 11.11 6.57
C TYR A 49 -15.09 11.39 7.16
N LYS A 50 -15.19 11.48 8.49
CA LYS A 50 -16.47 11.79 9.17
C LYS A 50 -17.06 13.13 8.73
N ASN A 51 -16.22 14.08 8.36
CA ASN A 51 -16.68 15.37 7.84
C ASN A 51 -17.10 15.25 6.37
N GLU A 52 -16.34 14.50 5.56
CA GLU A 52 -16.63 14.29 4.14
C GLU A 52 -18.00 13.60 3.90
N ILE A 53 -18.39 12.66 4.74
CA ILE A 53 -19.63 11.89 4.55
C ILE A 53 -20.90 12.58 5.08
N LYS A 54 -20.81 13.76 5.70
CA LYS A 54 -21.99 14.47 6.26
C LYS A 54 -22.96 14.94 5.18
N ASP A 55 -22.44 15.30 4.02
CA ASP A 55 -23.19 15.94 2.93
C ASP A 55 -23.34 15.03 1.70
N LEU A 56 -23.77 13.80 1.90
CA LEU A 56 -24.02 12.83 0.84
C LEU A 56 -25.43 12.94 0.24
N PRO A 57 -25.68 12.56 -1.03
CA PRO A 57 -24.73 12.05 -2.05
C PRO A 57 -23.95 13.15 -2.77
N GLN A 58 -22.74 12.83 -3.25
CA GLN A 58 -21.91 13.72 -4.04
C GLN A 58 -21.68 13.10 -5.44
N GLU A 59 -22.03 13.86 -6.48
CA GLU A 59 -21.79 13.46 -7.86
C GLU A 59 -20.30 13.64 -8.22
N ILE A 60 -19.87 12.93 -9.28
CA ILE A 60 -18.55 13.16 -9.88
C ILE A 60 -18.54 14.58 -10.44
N LYS A 61 -17.57 15.36 -10.03
CA LYS A 61 -17.33 16.72 -10.49
C LYS A 61 -16.32 16.72 -11.61
N THR A 62 -16.64 17.35 -12.74
CA THR A 62 -15.70 17.49 -13.85
C THR A 62 -14.42 18.18 -13.39
N ALA A 63 -13.29 17.57 -13.69
CA ALA A 63 -11.97 18.07 -13.37
C ALA A 63 -11.24 18.50 -14.66
N PRO A 64 -10.66 19.69 -14.69
CA PRO A 64 -9.80 20.11 -15.79
C PRO A 64 -8.44 19.36 -15.69
N GLU A 65 -7.74 19.31 -16.82
CA GLU A 65 -6.44 18.60 -16.91
C GLU A 65 -5.40 19.21 -15.93
N GLU A 66 -5.43 20.51 -15.76
CA GLU A 66 -4.54 21.26 -14.86
C GLU A 66 -4.64 20.78 -13.39
N LEU A 67 -5.82 20.29 -12.95
CA LEU A 67 -5.97 19.75 -11.61
C LEU A 67 -5.05 18.53 -11.39
N TRP A 68 -4.96 17.66 -12.39
CA TRP A 68 -4.15 16.44 -12.29
C TRP A 68 -2.64 16.76 -12.27
N ASP A 69 -2.22 17.79 -13.02
CA ASP A 69 -0.86 18.30 -12.99
C ASP A 69 -0.52 18.90 -11.63
N GLU A 70 -1.41 19.69 -11.05
CA GLU A 70 -1.24 20.26 -9.71
C GLU A 70 -1.19 19.17 -8.64
N ILE A 71 -2.02 18.14 -8.75
CA ILE A 71 -1.99 16.97 -7.85
C ILE A 71 -0.64 16.23 -7.96
N ASN A 72 -0.15 16.00 -9.17
CA ASN A 72 1.15 15.37 -9.41
C ASN A 72 2.31 16.20 -8.82
N GLN A 73 2.30 17.52 -9.01
CA GLN A 73 3.32 18.41 -8.47
C GLN A 73 3.28 18.43 -6.93
N MET A 74 2.09 18.52 -6.35
CA MET A 74 1.92 18.50 -4.90
C MET A 74 2.34 17.16 -4.31
N ALA A 75 1.97 16.04 -4.91
CA ALA A 75 2.41 14.72 -4.49
C ALA A 75 3.93 14.61 -4.46
N LYS A 76 4.60 15.06 -5.52
CA LYS A 76 6.06 15.08 -5.61
C LYS A 76 6.69 15.97 -4.51
N SER A 77 6.12 17.12 -4.24
CA SER A 77 6.61 18.03 -3.17
C SER A 77 6.47 17.44 -1.76
N LEU A 78 5.53 16.50 -1.58
CA LEU A 78 5.30 15.76 -0.34
C LEU A 78 6.15 14.48 -0.22
N GLY A 79 7.07 14.22 -1.17
CA GLY A 79 7.91 13.04 -1.17
C GLY A 79 7.19 11.76 -1.62
N ILE A 80 6.05 11.87 -2.30
CA ILE A 80 5.37 10.74 -2.91
C ILE A 80 6.09 10.39 -4.22
N ASP A 81 6.59 9.16 -4.33
CA ASP A 81 7.45 8.72 -5.43
C ASP A 81 6.70 8.13 -6.61
N LEU A 82 5.53 7.59 -6.34
CA LEU A 82 4.67 6.89 -7.30
C LEU A 82 3.25 7.41 -7.17
N ILE A 83 2.62 7.68 -8.31
CA ILE A 83 1.22 8.06 -8.40
C ILE A 83 0.59 7.36 -9.60
N GLY A 84 -0.63 6.87 -9.44
CA GLY A 84 -1.41 6.27 -10.49
C GLY A 84 -2.90 6.47 -10.25
N PHE A 85 -3.70 6.39 -11.29
CA PHE A 85 -5.12 6.71 -11.27
C PHE A 85 -5.93 5.50 -11.71
N ALA A 86 -6.98 5.14 -10.97
CA ALA A 86 -7.88 4.06 -11.36
C ALA A 86 -9.27 4.27 -10.75
N PRO A 87 -10.34 3.84 -11.43
CA PRO A 87 -11.64 3.71 -10.79
C PRO A 87 -11.55 2.74 -9.61
N ILE A 88 -12.25 3.04 -8.53
CA ILE A 88 -12.33 2.16 -7.36
C ILE A 88 -13.05 0.87 -7.75
N ASP A 89 -12.42 -0.26 -7.48
CA ASP A 89 -13.04 -1.57 -7.63
C ASP A 89 -13.65 -2.01 -6.29
N GLU A 90 -14.97 -2.12 -6.26
CA GLU A 90 -15.71 -2.50 -5.06
C GLU A 90 -15.34 -3.89 -4.53
N ASN A 91 -14.91 -4.81 -5.42
CA ASN A 91 -14.47 -6.15 -5.03
C ASN A 91 -13.16 -6.16 -4.23
N LEU A 92 -12.43 -5.05 -4.25
CA LEU A 92 -11.18 -4.88 -3.50
C LEU A 92 -11.36 -4.17 -2.16
N ILE A 93 -12.58 -3.74 -1.83
CA ILE A 93 -12.90 -3.10 -0.55
C ILE A 93 -13.09 -4.17 0.51
N PHE A 94 -12.48 -4.00 1.68
CA PHE A 94 -12.66 -4.91 2.81
C PHE A 94 -14.05 -4.77 3.43
N GLU A 95 -14.73 -5.89 3.71
CA GLU A 95 -16.01 -5.90 4.42
C GLU A 95 -15.88 -5.35 5.84
N ASN A 96 -14.76 -5.71 6.49
CA ASN A 96 -14.44 -5.31 7.85
C ASN A 96 -13.18 -4.46 7.85
N ASP A 97 -13.30 -3.29 8.41
CA ASP A 97 -12.23 -2.33 8.53
C ASP A 97 -11.55 -2.48 9.90
N TYR A 98 -10.31 -2.93 9.92
CA TYR A 98 -9.58 -3.21 11.16
C TYR A 98 -9.30 -1.95 12.00
N ILE A 99 -8.87 -0.87 11.34
CA ILE A 99 -8.54 0.39 12.02
C ILE A 99 -9.70 1.39 11.87
N GLY A 100 -10.69 1.01 11.18
CA GLY A 100 -12.01 1.30 11.09
C GLY A 100 -12.57 2.65 10.78
N ALA A 101 -13.64 2.68 10.17
CA ALA A 101 -14.58 3.74 9.96
C ALA A 101 -14.68 4.30 8.53
N ILE A 102 -13.87 3.87 7.58
CA ILE A 102 -14.07 4.27 6.18
C ILE A 102 -14.96 3.21 5.52
N GLU A 103 -16.26 3.51 5.40
CA GLU A 103 -17.25 2.60 4.82
C GLU A 103 -17.66 2.97 3.40
N LEU A 104 -17.41 4.22 3.02
CA LEU A 104 -17.80 4.77 1.74
C LEU A 104 -16.58 5.37 1.04
N LEU A 105 -16.43 5.12 -0.25
CA LEU A 105 -15.42 5.74 -1.09
C LEU A 105 -16.08 6.44 -2.27
N TYR A 106 -15.43 7.48 -2.81
CA TYR A 106 -15.76 8.03 -4.11
C TYR A 106 -15.36 7.03 -5.20
N GLU A 107 -15.88 7.21 -6.41
CA GLU A 107 -15.73 6.23 -7.50
C GLU A 107 -14.33 6.23 -8.13
N ASN A 108 -13.57 7.30 -7.98
CA ASN A 108 -12.24 7.45 -8.53
C ASN A 108 -11.18 7.39 -7.44
N GLY A 109 -10.02 6.80 -7.76
CA GLY A 109 -8.92 6.60 -6.84
C GLY A 109 -7.59 7.12 -7.39
N ILE A 110 -6.81 7.74 -6.50
CA ILE A 110 -5.42 8.11 -6.70
C ILE A 110 -4.59 7.17 -5.83
N VAL A 111 -3.86 6.25 -6.45
CA VAL A 111 -2.97 5.32 -5.76
C VAL A 111 -1.60 5.99 -5.61
N LEU A 112 -1.08 5.98 -4.40
CA LEU A 112 0.17 6.63 -4.03
C LEU A 112 1.17 5.60 -3.53
N GLY A 113 2.46 5.84 -3.79
CA GLY A 113 3.54 5.01 -3.29
C GLY A 113 4.72 5.82 -2.83
N MET A 114 5.38 5.35 -1.77
CA MET A 114 6.61 5.93 -1.24
C MET A 114 7.65 4.83 -1.04
N GLU A 115 8.87 5.09 -1.50
CA GLU A 115 9.99 4.15 -1.42
C GLU A 115 10.44 3.92 0.03
N MET A 116 10.83 2.70 0.35
CA MET A 116 11.62 2.38 1.53
C MET A 116 13.10 2.43 1.18
N ASP A 117 13.95 2.84 2.13
CA ASP A 117 15.39 2.94 1.90
C ASP A 117 16.01 1.60 1.50
N TYR A 118 16.81 1.62 0.43
CA TYR A 118 17.43 0.43 -0.14
C TYR A 118 18.38 -0.26 0.85
N ASP A 119 19.27 0.51 1.47
CA ASP A 119 20.31 -0.04 2.34
C ASP A 119 19.71 -0.53 3.66
N VAL A 120 18.70 0.17 4.16
CA VAL A 120 17.98 -0.25 5.38
C VAL A 120 17.21 -1.54 5.15
N ILE A 121 16.52 -1.69 4.01
CA ILE A 121 15.82 -2.95 3.68
C ILE A 121 16.79 -4.12 3.50
N ASN A 122 18.03 -3.88 3.09
CA ASN A 122 19.07 -4.91 3.01
C ASN A 122 19.48 -5.46 4.38
N THR A 123 19.10 -4.83 5.48
CA THR A 123 19.34 -5.35 6.83
C THR A 123 18.33 -6.42 7.27
N ALA A 124 17.29 -6.68 6.47
CA ALA A 124 16.24 -7.66 6.82
C ALA A 124 16.83 -9.06 7.10
N PRO A 125 16.36 -9.78 8.13
CA PRO A 125 15.19 -9.50 9.00
C PRO A 125 15.48 -8.66 10.24
N ASN A 126 16.60 -7.95 10.32
CA ASN A 126 16.97 -7.17 11.50
C ASN A 126 16.03 -5.96 11.74
N PRO A 127 15.92 -5.48 12.98
CA PRO A 127 15.01 -4.42 13.39
C PRO A 127 15.01 -3.14 12.53
N PRO A 128 16.14 -2.64 11.98
CA PRO A 128 16.12 -1.44 11.14
C PRO A 128 15.17 -1.56 9.94
N ALA A 129 15.07 -2.73 9.28
CA ALA A 129 14.14 -2.92 8.16
C ALA A 129 12.66 -2.81 8.57
N GLY A 130 12.34 -3.22 9.79
CA GLY A 130 11.00 -3.06 10.35
C GLY A 130 10.68 -1.60 10.69
N LEU A 131 11.64 -0.90 11.32
CA LEU A 131 11.52 0.54 11.61
C LEU A 131 11.32 1.36 10.34
N GLU A 132 12.02 1.01 9.27
CA GLU A 132 11.86 1.65 7.97
C GLU A 132 10.43 1.51 7.45
N SER A 133 9.84 0.33 7.59
CA SER A 133 8.44 0.10 7.25
C SER A 133 7.50 1.00 8.05
N LEU A 134 7.72 1.16 9.35
CA LEU A 134 6.93 2.04 10.21
C LEU A 134 7.12 3.52 9.86
N ARG A 135 8.37 3.92 9.55
CA ARG A 135 8.71 5.28 9.13
C ARG A 135 7.91 5.66 7.89
N ILE A 136 7.95 4.81 6.86
CA ILE A 136 7.21 5.07 5.61
C ILE A 136 5.70 5.04 5.83
N TYR A 137 5.16 4.18 6.70
CA TYR A 137 3.73 4.25 7.06
C TYR A 137 3.34 5.60 7.67
N ALA A 138 4.19 6.17 8.51
CA ALA A 138 3.95 7.48 9.12
C ALA A 138 4.06 8.61 8.09
N GLU A 139 5.13 8.63 7.29
CA GLU A 139 5.41 9.68 6.30
C GLU A 139 4.41 9.67 5.14
N LEU A 140 4.16 8.50 4.53
CA LEU A 140 3.17 8.38 3.47
C LEU A 140 1.76 8.67 3.98
N GLY A 141 1.43 8.28 5.22
CA GLY A 141 0.15 8.60 5.83
C GLY A 141 -0.07 10.11 6.02
N GLU A 142 0.97 10.82 6.45
CA GLU A 142 0.94 12.29 6.55
C GLU A 142 0.84 12.94 5.16
N ALA A 143 1.65 12.51 4.19
CA ALA A 143 1.62 13.00 2.81
C ALA A 143 0.26 12.75 2.15
N THR A 144 -0.34 11.58 2.37
CA THR A 144 -1.69 11.25 1.86
C THR A 144 -2.75 12.20 2.42
N ASN A 145 -2.69 12.51 3.72
CA ASN A 145 -3.60 13.46 4.35
C ASN A 145 -3.41 14.88 3.79
N GLN A 146 -2.16 15.33 3.62
CA GLN A 146 -1.86 16.66 3.09
C GLN A 146 -2.30 16.80 1.63
N LEU A 147 -2.10 15.77 0.82
CA LEU A 147 -2.56 15.77 -0.57
C LEU A 147 -4.10 15.78 -0.65
N ALA A 148 -4.79 15.05 0.22
CA ALA A 148 -6.25 15.11 0.31
C ALA A 148 -6.75 16.48 0.75
N ASP A 149 -6.06 17.15 1.70
CA ASP A 149 -6.37 18.54 2.09
C ASP A 149 -6.19 19.51 0.91
N PHE A 150 -5.12 19.34 0.13
CA PHE A 150 -4.89 20.12 -1.07
C PHE A 150 -6.02 19.95 -2.08
N ILE A 151 -6.43 18.71 -2.36
CA ILE A 151 -7.54 18.40 -3.28
C ILE A 151 -8.84 19.07 -2.79
N ARG A 152 -9.12 18.99 -1.48
CA ARG A 152 -10.29 19.66 -0.89
C ARG A 152 -10.22 21.18 -1.02
N SER A 153 -9.03 21.79 -0.90
CA SER A 153 -8.84 23.22 -1.10
C SER A 153 -9.13 23.70 -2.53
N LYS A 154 -9.04 22.78 -3.52
CA LYS A 154 -9.42 23.02 -4.92
C LYS A 154 -10.93 22.83 -5.17
N GLY A 155 -11.72 22.56 -4.13
CA GLY A 155 -13.18 22.43 -4.20
C GLY A 155 -13.67 21.06 -4.66
N TYR A 156 -12.83 20.04 -4.59
CA TYR A 156 -13.20 18.64 -4.78
C TYR A 156 -13.32 17.93 -3.44
N ARG A 157 -14.00 16.78 -3.45
CA ARG A 157 -14.09 15.91 -2.28
C ARG A 157 -13.02 14.85 -2.33
N ALA A 158 -12.39 14.56 -1.20
CA ALA A 158 -11.30 13.60 -1.12
C ALA A 158 -11.28 12.88 0.23
N ILE A 159 -11.17 11.56 0.20
CA ILE A 159 -11.03 10.69 1.37
C ILE A 159 -9.65 10.08 1.36
N ALA A 160 -8.82 10.45 2.33
CA ALA A 160 -7.50 9.86 2.53
C ALA A 160 -7.64 8.47 3.16
N CYS A 161 -7.07 7.46 2.52
CA CYS A 161 -6.98 6.08 3.00
C CYS A 161 -5.54 5.83 3.46
N HIS A 162 -5.32 5.84 4.78
CA HIS A 162 -3.99 5.71 5.37
C HIS A 162 -3.32 4.39 4.96
N PRO A 163 -2.00 4.36 4.72
CA PRO A 163 -1.30 3.15 4.27
C PRO A 163 -1.38 1.99 5.27
N LEU A 164 -1.54 2.26 6.56
CA LEU A 164 -1.82 1.25 7.57
C LEU A 164 -3.33 1.22 7.87
N GLY A 165 -3.97 0.08 7.59
CA GLY A 165 -5.38 -0.17 7.91
C GLY A 165 -6.37 0.59 7.02
N GLY A 166 -6.07 0.77 5.78
CA GLY A 166 -6.99 1.34 4.81
C GLY A 166 -8.11 0.37 4.39
N PRO A 167 -9.18 0.89 3.80
CA PRO A 167 -10.40 0.12 3.52
C PRO A 167 -10.32 -0.78 2.29
N ILE A 168 -9.25 -0.71 1.51
CA ILE A 168 -9.12 -1.34 0.20
C ILE A 168 -7.75 -1.99 -0.01
N LEU A 169 -7.69 -3.03 -0.84
CA LEU A 169 -6.46 -3.75 -1.17
C LEU A 169 -5.58 -2.92 -2.12
N TYR A 170 -4.69 -2.11 -1.56
CA TYR A 170 -3.83 -1.18 -2.31
C TYR A 170 -2.98 -1.82 -3.41
N PRO A 171 -2.32 -3.00 -3.23
CA PRO A 171 -1.53 -3.58 -4.31
C PRO A 171 -2.36 -3.90 -5.55
N ALA A 172 -3.58 -4.39 -5.38
CA ALA A 172 -4.47 -4.67 -6.50
C ALA A 172 -4.98 -3.39 -7.19
N MET A 173 -5.24 -2.33 -6.42
CA MET A 173 -5.57 -1.01 -6.97
C MET A 173 -4.39 -0.41 -7.75
N ALA A 174 -3.16 -0.61 -7.27
CA ALA A 174 -1.95 -0.16 -7.99
C ALA A 174 -1.74 -0.89 -9.32
N VAL A 175 -2.09 -2.18 -9.40
CA VAL A 175 -2.12 -2.91 -10.68
C VAL A 175 -3.14 -2.31 -11.64
N LYS A 176 -4.35 -2.00 -11.16
CA LYS A 176 -5.37 -1.32 -11.99
C LYS A 176 -4.93 0.07 -12.45
N ALA A 177 -4.12 0.75 -11.66
CA ALA A 177 -3.50 2.02 -12.03
C ALA A 177 -2.23 1.87 -12.89
N ASN A 178 -1.95 0.68 -13.41
CA ASN A 178 -0.80 0.35 -14.25
C ASN A 178 0.57 0.72 -13.64
N MET A 179 0.72 0.57 -12.31
CA MET A 179 1.96 0.90 -11.59
C MET A 179 2.95 -0.27 -11.52
N GLY A 180 2.51 -1.50 -11.83
CA GLY A 180 3.30 -2.72 -11.75
C GLY A 180 2.45 -3.98 -11.71
N GLU A 181 3.04 -5.09 -11.30
CA GLU A 181 2.36 -6.39 -11.14
C GLU A 181 2.60 -6.97 -9.73
N ILE A 182 1.75 -7.91 -9.33
CA ILE A 182 1.89 -8.61 -8.05
C ILE A 182 2.91 -9.74 -8.18
N GLY A 183 3.94 -9.71 -7.34
CA GLY A 183 4.92 -10.78 -7.25
C GLY A 183 4.40 -12.02 -6.50
N SER A 184 5.19 -13.12 -6.50
CA SER A 184 4.84 -14.34 -5.77
C SER A 184 4.67 -14.11 -4.27
N GLN A 185 5.35 -13.11 -3.69
CA GLN A 185 5.21 -12.69 -2.30
C GLN A 185 3.95 -11.86 -2.00
N GLY A 186 3.07 -11.64 -2.99
CA GLY A 186 1.84 -10.88 -2.80
C GLY A 186 1.98 -9.36 -2.73
N LEU A 187 3.19 -8.82 -2.91
CA LEU A 187 3.45 -7.39 -2.95
C LEU A 187 3.43 -6.87 -4.39
N LEU A 188 3.08 -5.59 -4.55
CA LEU A 188 3.30 -4.89 -5.81
C LEU A 188 4.80 -4.81 -6.09
N ILE A 189 5.18 -5.16 -7.31
CA ILE A 189 6.53 -4.95 -7.84
C ILE A 189 6.44 -3.89 -8.93
N THR A 190 7.19 -2.80 -8.77
CA THR A 190 7.27 -1.72 -9.75
C THR A 190 8.62 -1.78 -10.50
N LYS A 191 8.67 -1.18 -11.69
CA LYS A 191 9.93 -1.07 -12.44
C LYS A 191 10.97 -0.23 -11.72
N LYS A 192 10.52 0.78 -10.97
CA LYS A 192 11.39 1.75 -10.29
C LYS A 192 12.02 1.19 -9.02
N PHE A 193 11.22 0.55 -8.16
CA PHE A 193 11.65 0.17 -6.81
C PHE A 193 11.57 -1.33 -6.51
N GLY A 194 11.16 -2.14 -7.48
CA GLY A 194 10.83 -3.53 -7.19
C GLY A 194 9.69 -3.60 -6.16
N PRO A 195 9.78 -4.45 -5.12
CA PRO A 195 8.76 -4.55 -4.07
C PRO A 195 8.96 -3.55 -2.91
N ARG A 196 9.90 -2.62 -3.00
CA ARG A 196 10.39 -1.76 -1.92
C ARG A 196 9.62 -0.46 -1.81
N GLN A 197 8.29 -0.51 -1.71
CA GLN A 197 7.44 0.65 -1.44
C GLN A 197 6.26 0.31 -0.54
N ARG A 198 5.71 1.34 0.13
CA ARG A 198 4.41 1.30 0.78
C ARG A 198 3.40 2.05 -0.05
N LEU A 199 2.14 1.65 0.05
CA LEU A 199 1.06 2.17 -0.76
C LEU A 199 -0.03 2.77 0.12
N SER A 200 -0.67 3.81 -0.40
CA SER A 200 -1.90 4.41 0.13
C SER A 200 -2.83 4.79 -1.01
N LEU A 201 -3.99 5.34 -0.69
CA LEU A 201 -4.97 5.74 -1.68
C LEU A 201 -5.72 6.98 -1.22
N ILE A 202 -6.10 7.83 -2.16
CA ILE A 202 -7.11 8.87 -1.96
C ILE A 202 -8.28 8.54 -2.88
N SER A 203 -9.49 8.39 -2.33
CA SER A 203 -10.68 8.39 -3.18
C SER A 203 -11.20 9.80 -3.39
N ILE A 204 -11.65 10.12 -4.62
CA ILE A 204 -11.94 11.49 -5.05
C ILE A 204 -13.21 11.52 -5.91
N ASN A 205 -13.98 12.61 -5.80
CA ASN A 205 -15.17 12.83 -6.63
C ASN A 205 -14.86 13.60 -7.94
N ALA A 206 -13.59 13.75 -8.31
CA ALA A 206 -13.17 14.38 -9.56
C ALA A 206 -13.06 13.36 -10.69
N GLY A 207 -13.42 13.78 -11.91
CA GLY A 207 -13.27 12.98 -13.13
C GLY A 207 -13.44 13.84 -14.39
N PRO A 208 -13.12 13.32 -15.58
CA PRO A 208 -12.53 12.00 -15.82
C PRO A 208 -11.13 11.87 -15.23
N LEU A 209 -10.72 10.63 -14.93
CA LEU A 209 -9.34 10.37 -14.51
C LEU A 209 -8.37 10.55 -15.68
N PRO A 210 -7.13 11.00 -15.44
CA PRO A 210 -6.11 11.03 -16.47
C PRO A 210 -5.73 9.60 -16.89
N GLU A 211 -5.29 9.47 -18.13
CA GLU A 211 -4.75 8.20 -18.61
C GLU A 211 -3.40 7.92 -17.95
N ASN A 212 -3.25 6.70 -17.40
CA ASN A 212 -1.94 6.24 -16.96
C ASN A 212 -1.07 5.92 -18.18
N LYS A 213 0.23 6.11 -18.06
CA LYS A 213 1.16 5.60 -19.07
C LYS A 213 0.98 4.11 -19.20
N HIS A 214 0.71 3.66 -20.42
CA HIS A 214 0.64 2.22 -20.67
C HIS A 214 2.05 1.64 -20.59
N GLU A 215 2.28 0.79 -19.61
CA GLU A 215 3.53 0.06 -19.46
C GLU A 215 3.25 -1.44 -19.51
N GLU A 216 4.07 -2.14 -20.29
CA GLU A 216 4.08 -3.60 -20.26
C GLU A 216 5.04 -4.09 -19.18
N PHE A 217 4.61 -5.14 -18.47
CA PHE A 217 5.38 -5.76 -17.41
C PHE A 217 5.57 -7.24 -17.72
N GLU A 218 6.69 -7.79 -17.26
CA GLU A 218 7.00 -9.22 -17.35
C GLU A 218 7.31 -9.81 -15.96
N ILE A 219 6.87 -9.11 -14.92
CA ILE A 219 7.17 -9.42 -13.52
C ILE A 219 6.55 -10.75 -13.12
N SER A 220 5.28 -10.96 -13.45
CA SER A 220 4.55 -12.18 -13.09
C SER A 220 5.20 -13.41 -13.71
N LYS A 221 5.54 -13.37 -15.01
CA LYS A 221 6.24 -14.45 -15.72
C LYS A 221 7.62 -14.74 -15.14
N PHE A 222 8.35 -13.69 -14.73
CA PHE A 222 9.63 -13.84 -14.06
C PHE A 222 9.46 -14.50 -12.69
N CYS A 223 8.49 -14.07 -11.91
CA CYS A 223 8.22 -14.57 -10.57
C CYS A 223 7.85 -16.06 -10.55
N GLU A 224 7.11 -16.56 -11.55
CA GLU A 224 6.76 -17.97 -11.71
C GLU A 224 7.99 -18.89 -11.72
N LYS A 225 9.07 -18.42 -12.35
CA LYS A 225 10.35 -19.16 -12.45
C LYS A 225 11.30 -18.87 -11.30
N CYS A 226 11.32 -17.66 -10.79
CA CYS A 226 12.30 -17.19 -9.82
C CYS A 226 12.13 -17.81 -8.43
N ARG A 227 10.94 -17.71 -7.85
CA ARG A 227 10.53 -18.31 -6.55
C ARG A 227 11.45 -18.03 -5.35
N ARG A 228 12.39 -17.09 -5.43
CA ARG A 228 13.34 -16.80 -4.34
C ARG A 228 12.65 -16.38 -3.04
N CYS A 229 11.63 -15.51 -3.12
CA CYS A 229 10.89 -15.08 -1.95
C CYS A 229 10.19 -16.26 -1.24
N VAL A 230 9.73 -17.27 -1.98
CA VAL A 230 9.16 -18.50 -1.42
C VAL A 230 10.23 -19.28 -0.69
N SER A 231 11.36 -19.60 -1.37
CA SER A 231 12.44 -20.43 -0.84
C SER A 231 13.16 -19.82 0.37
N PHE A 232 13.19 -18.48 0.46
CA PHE A 232 13.85 -17.78 1.57
C PHE A 232 12.90 -17.30 2.66
N CYS A 233 11.58 -17.58 2.57
CA CYS A 233 10.65 -17.20 3.62
C CYS A 233 10.97 -17.96 4.92
N PRO A 234 11.32 -17.29 6.02
CA PRO A 234 11.78 -17.97 7.24
C PRO A 234 10.75 -18.90 7.85
N VAL A 235 9.48 -18.65 7.60
CA VAL A 235 8.34 -19.40 8.16
C VAL A 235 7.50 -20.10 7.10
N ASN A 236 7.97 -20.17 5.86
CA ASN A 236 7.23 -20.76 4.74
C ASN A 236 5.79 -20.22 4.62
N ALA A 237 5.63 -18.91 4.81
CA ALA A 237 4.33 -18.25 4.73
C ALA A 237 3.91 -17.95 3.29
N ILE A 238 4.85 -17.86 2.34
CA ILE A 238 4.53 -17.61 0.93
C ILE A 238 4.19 -18.95 0.28
N LEU A 239 2.98 -19.03 -0.26
CA LEU A 239 2.43 -20.27 -0.81
C LEU A 239 3.17 -20.66 -2.11
N ASP A 240 3.47 -21.97 -2.23
CA ASP A 240 4.00 -22.52 -3.47
C ASP A 240 2.98 -22.41 -4.60
N GLU A 241 1.72 -22.71 -4.31
CA GLU A 241 0.61 -22.57 -5.22
C GLU A 241 -0.36 -21.52 -4.67
N PRO A 242 -0.53 -20.37 -5.39
CA PRO A 242 -1.52 -19.37 -5.00
C PRO A 242 -2.95 -19.94 -5.06
N VAL A 243 -3.78 -19.54 -4.11
CA VAL A 243 -5.18 -19.94 -4.05
C VAL A 243 -6.06 -18.88 -4.69
N VAL A 244 -6.82 -19.27 -5.71
CA VAL A 244 -7.85 -18.41 -6.32
C VAL A 244 -9.11 -18.48 -5.47
N ASN A 245 -9.55 -17.34 -4.96
CA ASN A 245 -10.76 -17.23 -4.15
C ASN A 245 -12.02 -17.13 -5.03
N GLU A 246 -13.19 -17.38 -4.46
CA GLU A 246 -14.48 -17.32 -5.16
C GLU A 246 -14.77 -15.96 -5.81
N ASN A 247 -14.26 -14.87 -5.24
CA ASN A 247 -14.38 -13.51 -5.77
C ASN A 247 -13.30 -13.16 -6.81
N GLY A 248 -12.48 -14.12 -7.26
CA GLY A 248 -11.42 -13.93 -8.24
C GLY A 248 -10.12 -13.33 -7.69
N THR A 249 -10.05 -12.99 -6.40
CA THR A 249 -8.79 -12.57 -5.78
C THR A 249 -7.85 -13.75 -5.55
N ILE A 250 -6.55 -13.49 -5.48
CA ILE A 250 -5.52 -14.51 -5.33
C ILE A 250 -4.82 -14.37 -3.99
N THR A 251 -4.94 -15.39 -3.14
CA THR A 251 -4.18 -15.51 -1.89
C THR A 251 -2.82 -16.13 -2.18
N ARG A 252 -1.76 -15.42 -1.86
CA ARG A 252 -0.35 -15.83 -2.09
C ARG A 252 0.41 -16.07 -0.79
N ILE A 253 -0.13 -15.63 0.33
CA ILE A 253 0.55 -15.64 1.63
C ILE A 253 -0.39 -16.20 2.69
N ASP A 254 0.11 -17.11 3.51
CA ASP A 254 -0.45 -17.41 4.83
C ASP A 254 -0.15 -16.23 5.76
N SER A 255 -1.13 -15.35 5.90
CA SER A 255 -0.98 -14.10 6.64
C SER A 255 -0.76 -14.33 8.15
N GLU A 256 -1.26 -15.42 8.72
CA GLU A 256 -1.08 -15.75 10.14
C GLU A 256 0.36 -16.10 10.42
N LYS A 257 0.95 -17.05 9.66
CA LYS A 257 2.37 -17.39 9.78
C LYS A 257 3.29 -16.21 9.50
N CYS A 258 2.99 -15.42 8.45
CA CYS A 258 3.78 -14.26 8.10
C CYS A 258 3.77 -13.21 9.21
N PHE A 259 2.58 -12.91 9.75
CA PHE A 259 2.42 -11.86 10.75
C PHE A 259 3.06 -12.23 12.09
N GLU A 260 2.95 -13.47 12.52
CA GLU A 260 3.58 -13.95 13.77
C GLU A 260 5.08 -13.66 13.74
N TYR A 261 5.78 -14.13 12.73
CA TYR A 261 7.21 -13.88 12.56
C TYR A 261 7.56 -12.42 12.33
N PHE A 262 6.76 -11.71 11.53
CA PHE A 262 6.90 -10.27 11.31
C PHE A 262 6.83 -9.50 12.62
N TYR A 263 5.92 -9.90 13.50
CA TYR A 263 5.76 -9.28 14.81
C TYR A 263 6.94 -9.57 15.74
N GLU A 264 7.36 -10.82 15.81
CA GLU A 264 8.51 -11.26 16.66
C GLU A 264 9.83 -10.60 16.24
N THR A 265 10.03 -10.43 14.93
CA THR A 265 11.27 -9.85 14.38
C THR A 265 11.22 -8.34 14.15
N THR A 266 10.12 -7.70 14.56
CA THR A 266 9.94 -6.25 14.38
C THR A 266 9.89 -5.82 12.90
N GLY A 267 9.38 -6.69 12.02
CA GLY A 267 9.24 -6.43 10.61
C GLY A 267 10.28 -7.18 9.76
N CYS A 268 9.90 -8.36 9.30
CA CYS A 268 10.79 -9.31 8.63
C CYS A 268 11.43 -8.77 7.34
N SER A 269 10.61 -8.35 6.34
CA SER A 269 11.02 -7.86 5.01
C SER A 269 11.97 -8.76 4.17
N VAL A 270 12.23 -10.01 4.57
CA VAL A 270 13.13 -10.94 3.85
C VAL A 270 12.67 -11.17 2.40
N CYS A 271 11.36 -11.28 2.17
CA CYS A 271 10.82 -11.46 0.82
C CYS A 271 11.09 -10.25 -0.11
N ILE A 272 11.27 -9.07 0.46
CA ILE A 272 11.68 -7.86 -0.27
C ILE A 272 13.19 -7.91 -0.50
N GLU A 273 13.97 -8.15 0.55
CA GLU A 273 15.44 -8.19 0.51
C GLU A 273 15.95 -9.26 -0.46
N LYS A 274 15.34 -10.45 -0.51
CA LYS A 274 15.75 -11.53 -1.42
C LYS A 274 15.23 -11.38 -2.85
N CYS A 275 14.38 -10.39 -3.13
CA CYS A 275 13.79 -10.19 -4.44
C CYS A 275 14.82 -9.68 -5.47
N PRO A 276 14.99 -10.30 -6.65
CA PRO A 276 15.87 -9.80 -7.68
C PRO A 276 15.52 -8.38 -8.16
N PHE A 277 14.23 -8.03 -8.18
CA PHE A 277 13.79 -6.68 -8.52
C PHE A 277 14.24 -5.63 -7.50
N HIS A 278 14.47 -6.03 -6.24
CA HIS A 278 15.11 -5.18 -5.24
C HIS A 278 16.63 -5.16 -5.43
N LYS A 279 17.27 -6.33 -5.59
CA LYS A 279 18.75 -6.45 -5.61
C LYS A 279 19.40 -5.88 -6.86
N VAL A 280 18.83 -6.16 -8.02
CA VAL A 280 19.43 -5.77 -9.31
C VAL A 280 18.57 -4.82 -10.13
N GLY A 281 17.27 -4.75 -9.83
CA GLY A 281 16.32 -3.86 -10.50
C GLY A 281 15.80 -4.40 -11.83
N TYR A 282 14.63 -3.85 -12.24
CA TYR A 282 13.89 -4.29 -13.43
C TYR A 282 14.72 -4.14 -14.71
N GLN A 283 15.38 -2.99 -14.89
CA GLN A 283 16.17 -2.70 -16.10
C GLN A 283 17.30 -3.70 -16.32
N VAL A 284 17.99 -4.09 -15.24
CA VAL A 284 19.08 -5.05 -15.31
C VAL A 284 18.59 -6.45 -15.63
N LEU A 285 17.43 -6.85 -15.10
CA LEU A 285 16.87 -8.18 -15.30
C LEU A 285 16.37 -8.41 -16.74
N PHE A 286 15.86 -7.37 -17.41
CA PHE A 286 15.21 -7.53 -18.71
C PHE A 286 15.94 -6.87 -19.89
N TYR A 287 16.76 -5.83 -19.66
CA TYR A 287 17.33 -5.04 -20.74
C TYR A 287 18.86 -5.01 -20.77
N ARG A 288 19.56 -5.57 -19.76
CA ARG A 288 20.99 -5.78 -19.88
C ARG A 288 21.24 -6.97 -20.80
N GLN A 289 21.52 -6.70 -22.07
CA GLN A 289 22.25 -7.64 -22.90
C GLN A 289 23.66 -7.78 -22.29
N ILE A 290 23.99 -9.00 -21.88
CA ILE A 290 25.33 -9.38 -21.45
C ILE A 290 26.23 -9.40 -22.68
#